data_a3fb60e770c414cc629996008cc0fa21
#
_entry.id   a3fb60e770c414cc629996008cc0fa21
#
_cell.length_a   1.000
_cell.length_b   1.000
_cell.length_c   1.000
_cell.angle_alpha   90.00
_cell.angle_beta   90.00
_cell.angle_gamma   90.00
#
_symmetry.space_group_name_H-M   'P 1'
#
loop_
_entity.id
_entity.type
_entity.pdbx_description
1 polymer ?
#
loop_
_entity_poly.entity_id
_entity_poly.type
_entity_poly.pdbx_seq_one_letter_code
_entity_poly.pdbx_strand_id
1 'polypeptide(L)'
;MTSDRLARAYLEKAAVRIRALKFLHQEGGYSDVVREAQECVEILLKGVLRCLGIEAPKIHDVSRLLRQRIDLLPKPLKDNLDEVSRISRELRKDRELAFYGADDWIPTEEYSDQDSLEAIRKAERVFEIVSPIIQ
;
A
#
# COMPACT_ATOMS: atom_id res chain seq x y z
N MET A 1 -1.21 -2.71 23.22
CA MET A 1 -2.08 -1.71 23.84
C MET A 1 -2.48 -0.66 22.83
N THR A 2 -2.11 0.65 23.05
CA THR A 2 -2.51 1.71 22.11
C THR A 2 -1.99 1.45 20.71
N SER A 3 -0.73 1.03 20.57
CA SER A 3 -0.12 0.73 19.26
C SER A 3 -0.83 -0.40 18.54
N ASP A 4 -1.21 -1.44 19.25
CA ASP A 4 -1.90 -2.59 18.66
C ASP A 4 -3.30 -2.23 18.19
N ARG A 5 -4.01 -1.42 18.97
CA ARG A 5 -5.36 -0.97 18.60
C ARG A 5 -5.30 -0.10 17.34
N LEU A 6 -4.33 0.79 17.26
CA LEU A 6 -4.19 1.65 16.10
C LEU A 6 -3.73 0.85 14.87
N ALA A 7 -2.84 -0.11 15.06
CA ALA A 7 -2.43 -1.00 13.97
C ALA A 7 -3.62 -1.79 13.42
N ARG A 8 -4.48 -2.31 14.30
CA ARG A 8 -5.70 -3.01 13.87
C ARG A 8 -6.65 -2.07 13.13
N ALA A 9 -6.76 -0.81 13.58
CA ALA A 9 -7.55 0.19 12.88
C ALA A 9 -7.01 0.43 11.48
N TYR A 10 -5.70 0.45 11.30
CA TYR A 10 -5.08 0.59 9.99
C TYR A 10 -5.40 -0.60 9.09
N LEU A 11 -5.40 -1.81 9.65
CA LEU A 11 -5.79 -3.00 8.90
C LEU A 11 -7.24 -2.91 8.43
N GLU A 12 -8.15 -2.49 9.31
CA GLU A 12 -9.56 -2.30 8.97
C GLU A 12 -9.75 -1.24 7.89
N LYS A 13 -9.03 -0.12 8.01
CA LYS A 13 -9.08 0.95 7.00
C LYS A 13 -8.59 0.44 5.64
N ALA A 14 -7.53 -0.36 5.65
CA ALA A 14 -7.00 -0.94 4.41
C ALA A 14 -8.00 -1.89 3.77
N ALA A 15 -8.69 -2.72 4.56
CA ALA A 15 -9.72 -3.62 4.04
C ALA A 15 -10.85 -2.85 3.37
N VAL A 16 -11.30 -1.74 3.98
CA VAL A 16 -12.34 -0.88 3.39
C VAL A 16 -11.82 -0.25 2.10
N ARG A 17 -10.58 0.24 2.10
CA ARG A 17 -9.99 0.85 0.91
C ARG A 17 -9.87 -0.13 -0.26
N ILE A 18 -9.54 -1.38 0.01
CA ILE A 18 -9.48 -2.40 -1.05
C ILE A 18 -10.86 -2.56 -1.70
N ARG A 19 -11.94 -2.57 -0.91
CA ARG A 19 -13.29 -2.59 -1.47
C ARG A 19 -13.59 -1.34 -2.28
N ALA A 20 -13.14 -0.19 -1.82
CA ALA A 20 -13.29 1.08 -2.55
C ALA A 20 -12.53 1.05 -3.87
N LEU A 21 -11.34 0.45 -3.91
CA LEU A 21 -10.57 0.28 -5.15
C LEU A 21 -11.39 -0.49 -6.20
N LYS A 22 -12.06 -1.54 -5.79
CA LYS A 22 -12.89 -2.35 -6.69
C LYS A 22 -14.06 -1.56 -7.24
N PHE A 23 -14.67 -0.71 -6.42
CA PHE A 23 -15.73 0.19 -6.86
C PHE A 23 -15.20 1.21 -7.89
N LEU A 24 -14.08 1.86 -7.57
CA LEU A 24 -13.46 2.82 -8.48
C LEU A 24 -13.11 2.18 -9.82
N HIS A 25 -12.61 0.94 -9.79
CA HIS A 25 -12.30 0.20 -10.99
C HIS A 25 -13.55 -0.02 -11.86
N GLN A 26 -14.66 -0.42 -11.24
CA GLN A 26 -15.93 -0.64 -11.93
C GLN A 26 -16.44 0.65 -12.60
N GLU A 27 -16.17 1.79 -11.99
CA GLU A 27 -16.58 3.10 -12.50
C GLU A 27 -15.60 3.68 -13.52
N GLY A 28 -14.55 2.94 -13.85
CA GLY A 28 -13.55 3.40 -14.82
C GLY A 28 -12.54 4.39 -14.27
N GLY A 29 -12.47 4.57 -12.95
CA GLY A 29 -11.51 5.47 -12.31
C GLY A 29 -10.13 4.84 -12.15
N TYR A 30 -9.53 4.39 -13.24
CA TYR A 30 -8.30 3.57 -13.21
C TYR A 30 -7.10 4.31 -12.59
N SER A 31 -6.92 5.58 -12.91
CA SER A 31 -5.83 6.37 -12.32
C SER A 31 -6.01 6.54 -10.81
N ASP A 32 -7.25 6.73 -10.37
CA ASP A 32 -7.54 6.87 -8.93
C ASP A 32 -7.30 5.57 -8.19
N VAL A 33 -7.57 4.42 -8.83
CA VAL A 33 -7.24 3.12 -8.25
C VAL A 33 -5.74 3.01 -7.97
N VAL A 34 -4.90 3.39 -8.93
CA VAL A 34 -3.45 3.33 -8.78
C VAL A 34 -2.99 4.19 -7.59
N ARG A 35 -3.51 5.41 -7.49
CA ARG A 35 -3.15 6.30 -6.38
C ARG A 35 -3.62 5.76 -5.02
N GLU A 36 -4.87 5.34 -4.94
CA GLU A 36 -5.44 4.84 -3.69
C GLU A 36 -4.82 3.51 -3.26
N ALA A 37 -4.39 2.69 -4.22
CA ALA A 37 -3.66 1.46 -3.90
C ALA A 37 -2.34 1.77 -3.19
N GLN A 38 -1.63 2.82 -3.59
CA GLN A 38 -0.41 3.25 -2.92
C GLN A 38 -0.70 3.66 -1.47
N GLU A 39 -1.76 4.45 -1.25
CA GLU A 39 -2.16 4.86 0.10
C GLU A 39 -2.50 3.64 0.97
N CYS A 40 -3.17 2.66 0.38
CA CYS A 40 -3.52 1.41 1.08
C CYS A 40 -2.27 0.66 1.53
N VAL A 41 -1.31 0.48 0.64
CA VAL A 41 -0.05 -0.21 0.96
C VAL A 41 0.71 0.55 2.04
N GLU A 42 0.76 1.87 1.95
CA GLU A 42 1.45 2.68 2.95
C GLU A 42 0.86 2.51 4.34
N ILE A 43 -0.47 2.54 4.48
CA ILE A 43 -1.10 2.40 5.79
C ILE A 43 -0.88 0.99 6.36
N LEU A 44 -0.86 -0.03 5.52
CA LEU A 44 -0.57 -1.40 5.93
C LEU A 44 0.84 -1.53 6.51
N LEU A 45 1.82 -0.98 5.83
CA LEU A 45 3.21 -1.05 6.28
C LEU A 45 3.44 -0.21 7.54
N LYS A 46 2.77 0.93 7.65
CA LYS A 46 2.81 1.72 8.89
C LYS A 46 2.18 0.97 10.06
N GLY A 47 1.14 0.19 9.80
CA GLY A 47 0.53 -0.66 10.80
C GLY A 47 1.50 -1.70 11.35
N VAL A 48 2.29 -2.33 10.47
CA VAL A 48 3.31 -3.28 10.89
C VAL A 48 4.35 -2.60 11.78
N LEU A 49 4.82 -1.41 11.38
CA LEU A 49 5.80 -0.67 12.20
C LEU A 49 5.28 -0.41 13.60
N ARG A 50 4.02 -0.04 13.72
CA ARG A 50 3.41 0.18 15.03
C ARG A 50 3.37 -1.10 15.87
N CYS A 51 3.05 -2.23 15.26
CA CYS A 51 3.07 -3.52 15.96
C CYS A 51 4.46 -3.86 16.48
N LEU A 52 5.49 -3.45 15.76
CA LEU A 52 6.88 -3.68 16.13
C LEU A 52 7.44 -2.62 17.08
N GLY A 53 6.63 -1.63 17.45
CA GLY A 53 7.07 -0.54 18.31
C GLY A 53 8.02 0.44 17.62
N ILE A 54 8.00 0.49 16.31
CA ILE A 54 8.84 1.39 15.53
C ILE A 54 7.99 2.59 15.09
N GLU A 55 8.48 3.79 15.35
CA GLU A 55 7.78 5.00 14.95
C GLU A 55 7.74 5.11 13.42
N ALA A 56 6.53 5.29 12.87
CA ALA A 56 6.34 5.43 11.44
C ALA A 56 6.92 6.75 10.95
N PRO A 57 7.73 6.72 9.88
CA PRO A 57 8.32 7.96 9.36
C PRO A 57 7.26 8.82 8.69
N LYS A 58 7.50 10.13 8.65
CA LYS A 58 6.64 11.06 7.93
C LYS A 58 6.86 11.00 6.43
N ILE A 59 7.96 10.41 5.99
CA ILE A 59 8.29 10.21 4.58
C ILE A 59 7.64 8.93 4.07
N HIS A 60 7.48 8.85 2.76
CA HIS A 60 6.74 7.75 2.14
C HIS A 60 7.53 6.46 1.93
N ASP A 61 8.83 6.44 2.21
CA ASP A 61 9.65 5.24 1.99
C ASP A 61 9.69 4.32 3.20
N VAL A 62 8.53 3.74 3.52
CA VAL A 62 8.38 2.81 4.64
C VAL A 62 9.15 1.52 4.37
N SER A 63 9.19 1.05 3.12
CA SER A 63 9.86 -0.20 2.78
C SER A 63 11.36 -0.14 3.08
N ARG A 64 11.98 1.01 2.89
CA ARG A 64 13.40 1.20 3.22
C ARG A 64 13.65 1.02 4.72
N LEU A 65 12.78 1.59 5.56
CA LEU A 65 12.88 1.42 7.01
C LEU A 65 12.69 -0.03 7.42
N LEU A 66 11.75 -0.73 6.81
CA LEU A 66 11.55 -2.16 7.06
C LEU A 66 12.82 -2.95 6.75
N ARG A 67 13.48 -2.64 5.65
CA ARG A 67 14.73 -3.32 5.27
C ARG A 67 15.84 -3.05 6.27
N GLN A 68 15.93 -1.84 6.80
CA GLN A 68 16.91 -1.49 7.84
C GLN A 68 16.65 -2.23 9.15
N ARG A 69 15.42 -2.68 9.38
CA ARG A 69 15.00 -3.37 10.59
C ARG A 69 14.63 -4.84 10.32
N ILE A 70 15.23 -5.44 9.30
CA ILE A 70 14.88 -6.78 8.85
C ILE A 70 14.91 -7.82 9.96
N ASP A 71 15.84 -7.69 10.92
CA ASP A 71 15.98 -8.64 12.02
C ASP A 71 14.78 -8.65 12.97
N LEU A 72 13.98 -7.57 12.97
CA LEU A 72 12.81 -7.44 13.84
C LEU A 72 11.53 -7.91 13.15
N LEU A 73 11.57 -8.18 11.85
CA LEU A 73 10.37 -8.48 11.08
C LEU A 73 9.88 -9.91 11.34
N PRO A 74 8.56 -10.10 11.51
CA PRO A 74 7.99 -11.44 11.53
C PRO A 74 8.24 -12.16 10.20
N LYS A 75 8.28 -13.50 10.29
CA LYS A 75 8.62 -14.34 9.14
C LYS A 75 7.79 -14.05 7.87
N PRO A 76 6.45 -13.91 7.93
CA PRO A 76 5.68 -13.63 6.71
C PRO A 76 6.15 -12.40 5.94
N LEU A 77 6.53 -11.34 6.67
CA LEU A 77 7.02 -10.12 6.03
C LEU A 77 8.49 -10.24 5.64
N LYS A 78 9.30 -10.84 6.51
CA LYS A 78 10.72 -11.03 6.25
C LYS A 78 10.95 -11.83 4.97
N ASP A 79 10.22 -12.92 4.80
CA ASP A 79 10.35 -13.81 3.65
C ASP A 79 9.86 -13.16 2.34
N ASN A 80 8.99 -12.17 2.44
CA ASN A 80 8.37 -11.49 1.30
C ASN A 80 8.80 -10.02 1.17
N LEU A 81 9.86 -9.63 1.86
CA LEU A 81 10.27 -8.23 1.92
C LEU A 81 10.64 -7.66 0.56
N ASP A 82 11.30 -8.43 -0.29
CA ASP A 82 11.66 -7.98 -1.62
C ASP A 82 10.42 -7.70 -2.47
N GLU A 83 9.43 -8.57 -2.40
CA GLU A 83 8.15 -8.38 -3.09
C GLU A 83 7.42 -7.15 -2.59
N VAL A 84 7.29 -7.00 -1.27
CA VAL A 84 6.61 -5.87 -0.65
C VAL A 84 7.31 -4.55 -0.99
N SER A 85 8.64 -4.53 -0.92
CA SER A 85 9.43 -3.35 -1.25
C SER A 85 9.23 -2.93 -2.71
N ARG A 86 9.22 -3.91 -3.61
CA ARG A 86 8.99 -3.66 -5.03
C ARG A 86 7.60 -3.08 -5.27
N ILE A 87 6.58 -3.68 -4.67
CA ILE A 87 5.19 -3.19 -4.78
C ILE A 87 5.10 -1.75 -4.29
N SER A 88 5.63 -1.47 -3.11
CA SER A 88 5.60 -0.13 -2.52
C SER A 88 6.27 0.90 -3.43
N ARG A 89 7.42 0.55 -3.98
CA ARG A 89 8.19 1.43 -4.86
C ARG A 89 7.47 1.69 -6.18
N GLU A 90 6.91 0.64 -6.79
CA GLU A 90 6.21 0.76 -8.06
C GLU A 90 4.96 1.65 -7.93
N LEU A 91 4.16 1.43 -6.89
CA LEU A 91 2.97 2.23 -6.66
C LEU A 91 3.31 3.69 -6.32
N ARG A 92 4.33 3.91 -5.50
CA ARG A 92 4.75 5.26 -5.12
C ARG A 92 5.23 6.08 -6.32
N LYS A 93 5.89 5.42 -7.26
CA LYS A 93 6.42 6.08 -8.46
C LYS A 93 5.31 6.75 -9.27
N ASP A 94 4.14 6.13 -9.35
CA ASP A 94 3.04 6.64 -10.16
C ASP A 94 2.06 7.53 -9.40
N ARG A 95 2.25 7.70 -8.10
CA ARG A 95 1.27 8.33 -7.22
C ARG A 95 0.79 9.71 -7.69
N GLU A 96 1.73 10.62 -7.96
CA GLU A 96 1.36 11.98 -8.34
C GLU A 96 0.80 12.05 -9.76
N LEU A 97 1.43 11.35 -10.69
CA LEU A 97 0.99 11.32 -12.08
C LEU A 97 -0.41 10.71 -12.20
N ALA A 98 -0.72 9.69 -11.39
CA ALA A 98 -2.03 9.06 -11.40
C ALA A 98 -3.12 10.00 -10.89
N PHE A 99 -2.80 10.93 -9.99
CA PHE A 99 -3.80 11.83 -9.40
C PHE A 99 -3.88 13.16 -10.16
N TYR A 100 -2.76 13.86 -10.29
CA TYR A 100 -2.73 15.19 -10.87
C TYR A 100 -2.36 15.21 -12.35
N GLY A 101 -1.57 14.23 -12.80
CA GLY A 101 -1.05 14.21 -14.17
C GLY A 101 0.00 15.29 -14.41
N ALA A 102 0.17 15.63 -15.68
CA ALA A 102 1.05 16.68 -16.18
C ALA A 102 0.50 17.14 -17.53
N ASP A 103 1.05 18.20 -18.10
CA ASP A 103 0.52 18.77 -19.36
C ASP A 103 0.50 17.72 -20.49
N ASP A 104 1.48 16.82 -20.51
CA ASP A 104 1.60 15.76 -21.51
C ASP A 104 1.24 14.37 -20.94
N TRP A 105 0.59 14.33 -19.78
CA TRP A 105 0.21 13.08 -19.12
C TRP A 105 -1.17 13.22 -18.48
N ILE A 106 -2.20 12.85 -19.23
CA ILE A 106 -3.58 12.97 -18.77
C ILE A 106 -3.98 11.68 -18.05
N PRO A 107 -4.24 11.70 -16.74
CA PRO A 107 -4.48 10.48 -15.97
C PRO A 107 -5.58 9.59 -16.56
N THR A 108 -6.69 10.17 -16.99
CA THR A 108 -7.80 9.39 -17.55
C THR A 108 -7.49 8.76 -18.90
N GLU A 109 -6.41 9.18 -19.57
CA GLU A 109 -6.00 8.65 -20.87
C GLU A 109 -4.85 7.63 -20.74
N GLU A 110 -4.05 7.74 -19.67
CA GLU A 110 -2.79 6.99 -19.55
C GLU A 110 -2.92 5.67 -18.77
N TYR A 111 -3.96 5.53 -17.96
CA TYR A 111 -4.13 4.34 -17.14
C TYR A 111 -5.27 3.48 -17.67
N SER A 112 -4.98 2.20 -17.88
CA SER A 112 -5.92 1.22 -18.40
C SER A 112 -6.58 0.43 -17.26
N ASP A 113 -7.61 -0.35 -17.62
CA ASP A 113 -8.22 -1.29 -16.68
C ASP A 113 -7.20 -2.32 -16.19
N GLN A 114 -6.24 -2.71 -17.03
CA GLN A 114 -5.18 -3.64 -16.65
C GLN A 114 -4.26 -3.04 -15.57
N ASP A 115 -3.89 -1.77 -15.73
CA ASP A 115 -3.08 -1.05 -14.71
C ASP A 115 -3.81 -1.02 -13.37
N SER A 116 -5.11 -0.76 -13.42
CA SER A 116 -5.98 -0.70 -12.25
C SER A 116 -6.09 -2.06 -11.56
N LEU A 117 -6.35 -3.12 -12.30
CA LEU A 117 -6.42 -4.48 -11.75
C LEU A 117 -5.10 -4.88 -11.12
N GLU A 118 -3.99 -4.54 -11.75
CA GLU A 118 -2.67 -4.84 -11.22
C GLU A 118 -2.41 -4.11 -9.92
N ALA A 119 -2.81 -2.84 -9.82
CA ALA A 119 -2.69 -2.07 -8.59
C ALA A 119 -3.52 -2.69 -7.47
N ILE A 120 -4.73 -3.14 -7.77
CA ILE A 120 -5.58 -3.82 -6.78
C ILE A 120 -4.91 -5.10 -6.29
N ARG A 121 -4.37 -5.92 -7.19
CA ARG A 121 -3.67 -7.15 -6.82
C ARG A 121 -2.47 -6.89 -5.92
N LYS A 122 -1.72 -5.83 -6.19
CA LYS A 122 -0.58 -5.42 -5.37
C LYS A 122 -1.03 -5.06 -3.95
N ALA A 123 -2.09 -4.26 -3.83
CA ALA A 123 -2.63 -3.89 -2.52
C ALA A 123 -3.15 -5.13 -1.77
N GLU A 124 -3.88 -5.99 -2.46
CA GLU A 124 -4.39 -7.24 -1.86
C GLU A 124 -3.25 -8.16 -1.41
N ARG A 125 -2.18 -8.23 -2.19
CA ARG A 125 -1.01 -9.05 -1.83
C ARG A 125 -0.35 -8.56 -0.54
N VAL A 126 -0.14 -7.26 -0.42
CA VAL A 126 0.43 -6.69 0.82
C VAL A 126 -0.52 -6.92 1.99
N PHE A 127 -1.82 -6.75 1.79
CA PHE A 127 -2.81 -7.04 2.83
C PHE A 127 -2.72 -8.50 3.31
N GLU A 128 -2.62 -9.44 2.38
CA GLU A 128 -2.49 -10.86 2.67
C GLU A 128 -1.26 -11.16 3.53
N ILE A 129 -0.12 -10.54 3.20
CA ILE A 129 1.12 -10.74 3.93
C ILE A 129 1.05 -10.10 5.32
N VAL A 130 0.47 -8.92 5.42
CA VAL A 130 0.48 -8.10 6.65
C VAL A 130 -0.61 -8.51 7.65
N SER A 131 -1.77 -8.96 7.15
CA SER A 131 -2.92 -9.26 7.99
C SER A 131 -2.60 -10.22 9.17
N PRO A 132 -1.88 -11.34 8.97
CA PRO A 132 -1.57 -12.23 10.10
C PRO A 132 -0.66 -11.59 11.15
N ILE A 133 0.11 -10.58 10.77
CA ILE A 133 1.06 -9.92 11.67
C ILE A 133 0.32 -8.97 12.62
N ILE A 134 -0.68 -8.27 12.12
CA ILE A 134 -1.38 -7.22 12.88
C ILE A 134 -2.49 -7.79 13.75
N GLN A 135 -3.09 -8.87 13.37
CA GLN A 135 -4.21 -9.48 14.11
C GLN A 135 -3.83 -9.98 15.50
#